data_8f504781071708b5b79896b1bca6c3df
#
_entry.id   8f504781071708b5b79896b1bca6c3df
#
_cell.length_a   1.000
_cell.length_b   1.000
_cell.length_c   1.000
_cell.angle_alpha   90.00
_cell.angle_beta   90.00
_cell.angle_gamma   90.00
#
_symmetry.space_group_name_H-M   'P 1'
#
loop_
_entity.id
_entity.type
_entity.pdbx_description
1 polymer ?
#
loop_
_entity_poly.entity_id
_entity_poly.type
_entity_poly.pdbx_seq_one_letter_code
_entity_poly.pdbx_strand_id
1 'polypeptide(L)'
;MKTIMVSWLGGTDHDAAAGIKTAHPGPIARAVLERGDLNVVHVINNYRDRSAVAYRKWLRASTKTSARVTSSNADLDYPTDFGAIYTTVTAEVDALLDKHGRDASLVFNITPGTHAMAAIFVILQQTRYPDAQLIEATPEGGVRPVHFPFDIAADYVPE
;
A
#
# COMPACT_ATOMS: atom_id res chain seq x y z
N MET A 1 -4.19 19.36 -3.35
CA MET A 1 -3.54 18.10 -3.78
C MET A 1 -3.64 17.07 -2.66
N LYS A 2 -4.12 15.88 -2.98
CA LYS A 2 -4.28 14.81 -1.98
C LYS A 2 -3.07 13.91 -1.94
N THR A 3 -2.80 13.34 -0.77
CA THR A 3 -1.78 12.31 -0.57
C THR A 3 -2.48 10.98 -0.33
N ILE A 4 -2.18 10.00 -1.16
CA ILE A 4 -2.82 8.68 -1.18
C ILE A 4 -1.78 7.61 -0.88
N MET A 5 -1.98 6.86 0.20
CA MET A 5 -1.16 5.67 0.46
C MET A 5 -1.87 4.45 -0.09
N VAL A 6 -1.13 3.63 -0.83
CA VAL A 6 -1.59 2.35 -1.36
C VAL A 6 -0.76 1.24 -0.74
N SER A 7 -1.41 0.21 -0.25
CA SER A 7 -0.75 -0.92 0.40
C SER A 7 -1.52 -2.22 0.18
N TRP A 8 -0.80 -3.31 0.03
CA TRP A 8 -1.41 -4.62 0.18
C TRP A 8 -1.70 -4.89 1.66
N LEU A 9 -2.78 -5.64 1.94
CA LEU A 9 -3.07 -6.15 3.28
C LEU A 9 -2.27 -7.41 3.51
N GLY A 10 -1.35 -7.38 4.47
CA GLY A 10 -0.55 -8.53 4.85
C GLY A 10 -1.16 -9.31 6.02
N GLY A 11 -0.60 -10.49 6.28
CA GLY A 11 -1.04 -11.33 7.40
C GLY A 11 -0.89 -10.67 8.76
N THR A 12 0.20 -9.94 8.97
CA THR A 12 0.44 -9.21 10.22
C THR A 12 -0.61 -8.12 10.46
N ASP A 13 -1.04 -7.44 9.40
CA ASP A 13 -2.09 -6.43 9.49
C ASP A 13 -3.41 -7.06 9.91
N HIS A 14 -3.80 -8.15 9.26
CA HIS A 14 -5.02 -8.89 9.59
C HIS A 14 -4.97 -9.46 11.02
N ASP A 15 -3.83 -9.98 11.44
CA ASP A 15 -3.66 -10.51 12.79
C ASP A 15 -3.85 -9.41 13.85
N ALA A 16 -3.29 -8.24 13.61
CA ALA A 16 -3.47 -7.10 14.51
C ALA A 16 -4.95 -6.73 14.63
N ALA A 17 -5.65 -6.66 13.50
CA ALA A 17 -7.08 -6.33 13.48
C ALA A 17 -7.95 -7.40 14.17
N ALA A 18 -7.51 -8.65 14.13
CA ALA A 18 -8.20 -9.77 14.77
C ALA A 18 -7.88 -9.90 16.27
N GLY A 19 -7.02 -9.03 16.81
CA GLY A 19 -6.63 -9.08 18.23
C GLY A 19 -5.63 -10.17 18.54
N ILE A 20 -4.99 -10.73 17.53
CA ILE A 20 -3.91 -11.71 17.74
C ILE A 20 -2.68 -10.93 18.20
N LYS A 21 -2.04 -11.41 19.27
CA LYS A 21 -0.89 -10.73 19.86
C LYS A 21 0.24 -10.60 18.85
N THR A 22 0.49 -9.35 18.45
CA THR A 22 1.66 -8.98 17.67
C THR A 22 2.43 -7.93 18.46
N ALA A 23 3.75 -7.86 18.24
CA ALA A 23 4.55 -6.82 18.89
C ALA A 23 4.21 -5.42 18.41
N HIS A 24 3.49 -5.33 17.27
CA HIS A 24 3.19 -4.06 16.59
C HIS A 24 1.79 -4.11 15.99
N PRO A 25 1.18 -2.94 15.73
CA PRO A 25 -0.15 -2.90 15.11
C PRO A 25 -0.15 -3.30 13.63
N GLY A 26 1.01 -3.70 13.10
CA GLY A 26 1.21 -4.02 11.70
C GLY A 26 1.71 -2.82 10.89
N PRO A 27 2.33 -3.08 9.72
CA PRO A 27 2.99 -2.04 8.94
C PRO A 27 2.04 -0.98 8.38
N ILE A 28 0.78 -1.31 8.10
CA ILE A 28 -0.18 -0.31 7.62
C ILE A 28 -0.56 0.66 8.74
N ALA A 29 -0.99 0.14 9.88
CA ALA A 29 -1.38 1.00 11.01
C ALA A 29 -0.22 1.86 11.48
N ARG A 30 0.99 1.31 11.50
CA ARG A 30 2.18 2.07 11.85
C ARG A 30 2.41 3.24 10.89
N ALA A 31 2.28 3.01 9.59
CA ALA A 31 2.43 4.08 8.60
C ALA A 31 1.37 5.17 8.80
N VAL A 32 0.12 4.77 9.04
CA VAL A 32 -0.98 5.71 9.26
C VAL A 32 -0.73 6.54 10.52
N LEU A 33 -0.25 5.92 11.60
CA LEU A 33 0.04 6.63 12.85
C LEU A 33 1.17 7.65 12.71
N GLU A 34 2.18 7.35 11.89
CA GLU A 34 3.34 8.21 11.74
C GLU A 34 3.20 9.26 10.64
N ARG A 35 2.26 9.08 9.69
CA ARG A 35 2.04 10.00 8.58
C ARG A 35 0.75 10.78 8.74
N GLY A 36 0.85 11.99 9.28
CA GLY A 36 -0.31 12.86 9.46
C GLY A 36 -0.79 13.55 8.19
N ASP A 37 -0.08 13.38 7.08
CA ASP A 37 -0.39 14.04 5.80
C ASP A 37 -1.28 13.23 4.87
N LEU A 38 -1.66 12.01 5.25
CA LEU A 38 -2.46 11.13 4.39
C LEU A 38 -3.91 11.60 4.31
N ASN A 39 -4.43 11.73 3.11
CA ASN A 39 -5.84 12.04 2.85
C ASN A 39 -6.64 10.78 2.55
N VAL A 40 -6.00 9.80 1.91
CA VAL A 40 -6.62 8.53 1.53
C VAL A 40 -5.65 7.39 1.85
N VAL A 41 -6.17 6.33 2.45
CA VAL A 41 -5.45 5.08 2.65
C VAL A 41 -6.24 3.99 1.93
N HIS A 42 -5.66 3.44 0.88
CA HIS A 42 -6.29 2.37 0.11
C HIS A 42 -5.55 1.06 0.31
N VAL A 43 -6.26 0.03 0.76
CA VAL A 43 -5.69 -1.29 1.01
C VAL A 43 -6.27 -2.32 0.05
N ILE A 44 -5.40 -3.16 -0.50
CA ILE A 44 -5.78 -4.20 -1.45
C ILE A 44 -5.65 -5.55 -0.73
N ASN A 45 -6.76 -6.26 -0.64
CA ASN A 45 -6.83 -7.53 0.07
C ASN A 45 -6.82 -8.70 -0.90
N ASN A 46 -5.95 -9.67 -0.65
CA ASN A 46 -5.96 -10.92 -1.41
C ASN A 46 -6.29 -12.15 -0.55
N TYR A 47 -6.63 -11.96 0.72
CA TYR A 47 -7.06 -13.03 1.60
C TYR A 47 -8.55 -13.31 1.38
N ARG A 48 -8.89 -14.53 0.97
CA ARG A 48 -10.29 -14.91 0.71
C ARG A 48 -11.09 -15.16 1.98
N ASP A 49 -10.41 -15.53 3.07
CA ASP A 49 -10.99 -15.87 4.36
C ASP A 49 -10.88 -14.73 5.39
N ARG A 50 -10.41 -13.56 4.99
CA ARG A 50 -10.23 -12.40 5.88
C ARG A 50 -10.87 -11.16 5.25
N SER A 51 -11.61 -10.41 6.06
CA SER A 51 -12.43 -9.28 5.59
C SER A 51 -11.64 -7.98 5.52
N ALA A 52 -11.58 -7.39 4.33
CA ALA A 52 -11.06 -6.04 4.13
C ALA A 52 -11.93 -4.99 4.83
N VAL A 53 -13.24 -5.19 4.84
CA VAL A 53 -14.17 -4.27 5.51
C VAL A 53 -13.93 -4.25 7.02
N ALA A 54 -13.74 -5.43 7.63
CA ALA A 54 -13.42 -5.51 9.05
C ALA A 54 -12.08 -4.82 9.35
N TYR A 55 -11.08 -5.01 8.49
CA TYR A 55 -9.79 -4.34 8.64
C TYR A 55 -9.93 -2.82 8.58
N ARG A 56 -10.68 -2.30 7.63
CA ARG A 56 -10.89 -0.84 7.51
C ARG A 56 -11.49 -0.25 8.78
N LYS A 57 -12.49 -0.91 9.34
CA LYS A 57 -13.14 -0.48 10.59
C LYS A 57 -12.15 -0.45 11.74
N TRP A 58 -11.37 -1.52 11.87
CA TRP A 58 -10.33 -1.60 12.90
C TRP A 58 -9.28 -0.52 12.72
N LEU A 59 -8.80 -0.31 11.50
CA LEU A 59 -7.77 0.69 11.23
C LEU A 59 -8.23 2.10 11.64
N ARG A 60 -9.45 2.47 11.24
CA ARG A 60 -10.02 3.77 11.62
C ARG A 60 -10.14 3.93 13.13
N ALA A 61 -10.64 2.91 13.80
CA ALA A 61 -10.84 2.95 15.26
C ALA A 61 -9.50 2.97 16.00
N SER A 62 -8.54 2.18 15.52
CA SER A 62 -7.24 2.01 16.18
C SER A 62 -6.32 3.22 15.99
N THR A 63 -6.31 3.82 14.82
CA THR A 63 -5.42 4.94 14.51
C THR A 63 -6.08 6.31 14.67
N LYS A 64 -7.42 6.35 14.70
CA LYS A 64 -8.21 7.58 14.73
C LYS A 64 -7.84 8.54 13.60
N THR A 65 -7.41 7.99 12.46
CA THR A 65 -7.01 8.79 11.31
C THR A 65 -8.19 9.56 10.73
N SER A 66 -7.93 10.78 10.27
CA SER A 66 -8.89 11.55 9.49
C SER A 66 -8.87 11.18 8.00
N ALA A 67 -7.91 10.35 7.57
CA ALA A 67 -7.85 9.88 6.20
C ALA A 67 -9.05 9.02 5.86
N ARG A 68 -9.47 9.09 4.60
CA ARG A 68 -10.49 8.19 4.08
C ARG A 68 -9.85 6.82 3.84
N VAL A 69 -10.36 5.79 4.52
CA VAL A 69 -9.85 4.43 4.38
C VAL A 69 -10.77 3.66 3.43
N THR A 70 -10.20 3.19 2.34
CA THR A 70 -10.90 2.41 1.31
C THR A 70 -10.20 1.08 1.10
N SER A 71 -10.89 0.14 0.48
CA SER A 71 -10.32 -1.18 0.21
C SER A 71 -10.91 -1.79 -1.04
N SER A 72 -10.17 -2.75 -1.59
CA SER A 72 -10.63 -3.62 -2.66
C SER A 72 -10.17 -5.04 -2.38
N ASN A 73 -10.82 -6.01 -3.02
CA ASN A 73 -10.39 -7.40 -2.99
C ASN A 73 -9.80 -7.75 -4.34
N ALA A 74 -8.53 -8.16 -4.34
CA ALA A 74 -7.92 -8.77 -5.51
C ALA A 74 -8.30 -10.24 -5.56
N ASP A 75 -8.24 -10.81 -6.74
CA ASP A 75 -8.51 -12.24 -6.92
C ASP A 75 -7.32 -12.88 -7.60
N LEU A 76 -6.16 -12.79 -6.95
CA LEU A 76 -4.93 -13.39 -7.43
C LEU A 76 -4.93 -14.88 -7.09
N ASP A 77 -4.79 -15.73 -8.10
CA ASP A 77 -4.61 -17.17 -7.89
C ASP A 77 -3.27 -17.43 -7.18
N TYR A 78 -2.24 -16.67 -7.58
CA TYR A 78 -0.91 -16.78 -7.00
C TYR A 78 -0.44 -15.41 -6.55
N PRO A 79 -0.25 -15.20 -5.23
CA PRO A 79 0.19 -13.90 -4.70
C PRO A 79 1.65 -13.57 -5.02
N THR A 80 2.32 -14.41 -5.81
CA THR A 80 3.68 -14.21 -6.31
C THR A 80 3.74 -14.01 -7.82
N ASP A 81 2.60 -13.92 -8.50
CA ASP A 81 2.53 -13.70 -9.95
C ASP A 81 2.74 -12.22 -10.27
N PHE A 82 3.93 -11.88 -10.76
CA PHE A 82 4.31 -10.49 -11.06
C PHE A 82 3.34 -9.82 -12.04
N GLY A 83 2.98 -10.51 -13.13
CA GLY A 83 2.09 -9.94 -14.15
C GLY A 83 0.70 -9.64 -13.62
N ALA A 84 0.13 -10.54 -12.85
CA ALA A 84 -1.19 -10.36 -12.25
C ALA A 84 -1.17 -9.24 -11.19
N ILE A 85 -0.11 -9.17 -10.39
CA ILE A 85 0.07 -8.10 -9.40
C ILE A 85 0.19 -6.75 -10.11
N TYR A 86 1.02 -6.67 -11.15
CA TYR A 86 1.18 -5.45 -11.95
C TYR A 86 -0.15 -4.95 -12.48
N THR A 87 -0.92 -5.83 -13.11
CA THR A 87 -2.23 -5.47 -13.69
C THR A 87 -3.19 -4.98 -12.60
N THR A 88 -3.25 -5.68 -11.47
CA THR A 88 -4.12 -5.30 -10.36
C THR A 88 -3.75 -3.94 -9.79
N VAL A 89 -2.49 -3.73 -9.47
CA VAL A 89 -2.03 -2.48 -8.83
C VAL A 89 -2.20 -1.30 -9.78
N THR A 90 -1.86 -1.44 -11.06
CA THR A 90 -2.04 -0.33 -12.01
C THR A 90 -3.50 0.06 -12.17
N ALA A 91 -4.40 -0.91 -12.25
CA ALA A 91 -5.83 -0.63 -12.33
C ALA A 91 -6.33 0.11 -11.08
N GLU A 92 -5.90 -0.35 -9.89
CA GLU A 92 -6.28 0.27 -8.62
C GLU A 92 -5.74 1.69 -8.50
N VAL A 93 -4.46 1.89 -8.81
CA VAL A 93 -3.83 3.21 -8.69
C VAL A 93 -4.44 4.18 -9.71
N ASP A 94 -4.64 3.76 -10.94
CA ASP A 94 -5.26 4.63 -11.95
C ASP A 94 -6.69 5.02 -11.56
N ALA A 95 -7.47 4.09 -10.99
CA ALA A 95 -8.82 4.40 -10.50
C ALA A 95 -8.78 5.41 -9.34
N LEU A 96 -7.82 5.30 -8.44
CA LEU A 96 -7.64 6.26 -7.35
C LEU A 96 -7.26 7.64 -7.88
N LEU A 97 -6.37 7.71 -8.86
CA LEU A 97 -5.98 8.98 -9.48
C LEU A 97 -7.14 9.61 -10.24
N ASP A 98 -7.96 8.82 -10.93
CA ASP A 98 -9.15 9.32 -11.61
C ASP A 98 -10.16 9.91 -10.61
N LYS A 99 -10.31 9.27 -9.46
CA LYS A 99 -11.26 9.70 -8.44
C LYS A 99 -10.79 10.91 -7.64
N HIS A 100 -9.50 10.94 -7.26
CA HIS A 100 -8.97 11.92 -6.31
C HIS A 100 -8.14 13.03 -6.96
N GLY A 101 -7.80 12.90 -8.24
CA GLY A 101 -6.99 13.87 -8.97
C GLY A 101 -5.69 13.27 -9.49
N ARG A 102 -5.38 13.57 -10.74
CA ARG A 102 -4.14 13.06 -11.38
C ARG A 102 -2.87 13.67 -10.79
N ASP A 103 -3.01 14.78 -10.09
CA ASP A 103 -1.91 15.46 -9.40
C ASP A 103 -1.70 14.95 -7.97
N ALA A 104 -2.47 13.97 -7.52
CA ALA A 104 -2.32 13.41 -6.18
C ALA A 104 -0.93 12.83 -5.96
N SER A 105 -0.40 13.00 -4.75
CA SER A 105 0.85 12.38 -4.34
C SER A 105 0.60 10.94 -3.93
N LEU A 106 1.38 10.01 -4.47
CA LEU A 106 1.27 8.59 -4.16
C LEU A 106 2.34 8.18 -3.16
N VAL A 107 1.95 7.34 -2.22
CA VAL A 107 2.86 6.70 -1.27
C VAL A 107 2.59 5.20 -1.33
N PHE A 108 3.59 4.41 -1.70
CA PHE A 108 3.49 2.95 -1.75
C PHE A 108 4.16 2.36 -0.52
N ASN A 109 3.38 1.65 0.31
CA ASN A 109 3.91 0.93 1.46
C ASN A 109 4.34 -0.46 1.01
N ILE A 110 5.65 -0.70 0.98
CA ILE A 110 6.20 -1.94 0.41
C ILE A 110 6.37 -3.06 1.44
N THR A 111 6.11 -2.80 2.71
CA THR A 111 6.35 -3.81 3.75
C THR A 111 5.33 -4.95 3.75
N PRO A 112 4.00 -4.68 3.68
CA PRO A 112 3.04 -5.78 3.72
C PRO A 112 3.00 -6.57 2.42
N GLY A 113 2.60 -7.84 2.55
CA GLY A 113 2.39 -8.72 1.41
C GLY A 113 3.60 -9.55 1.05
N THR A 114 3.58 -10.06 -0.17
CA THR A 114 4.67 -10.91 -0.69
C THR A 114 5.82 -10.08 -1.24
N HIS A 115 6.97 -10.73 -1.44
CA HIS A 115 8.12 -10.08 -2.08
C HIS A 115 7.78 -9.60 -3.50
N ALA A 116 6.97 -10.35 -4.23
CA ALA A 116 6.53 -9.95 -5.58
C ALA A 116 5.69 -8.67 -5.54
N MET A 117 4.81 -8.52 -4.54
CA MET A 117 4.02 -7.30 -4.35
C MET A 117 4.91 -6.09 -4.09
N ALA A 118 5.92 -6.24 -3.23
CA ALA A 118 6.89 -5.18 -2.97
C ALA A 118 7.68 -4.83 -4.24
N ALA A 119 8.14 -5.84 -4.97
CA ALA A 119 8.91 -5.64 -6.19
C ALA A 119 8.11 -4.87 -7.25
N ILE A 120 6.82 -5.16 -7.40
CA ILE A 120 5.97 -4.44 -8.36
C ILE A 120 5.81 -2.98 -7.96
N PHE A 121 5.64 -2.66 -6.68
CA PHE A 121 5.61 -1.26 -6.25
C PHE A 121 6.92 -0.54 -6.60
N VAL A 122 8.06 -1.18 -6.39
CA VAL A 122 9.37 -0.61 -6.75
C VAL A 122 9.45 -0.35 -8.25
N ILE A 123 9.06 -1.33 -9.07
CA ILE A 123 9.08 -1.20 -10.53
C ILE A 123 8.15 -0.06 -10.98
N LEU A 124 6.95 0.03 -10.43
CA LEU A 124 5.99 1.08 -10.78
C LEU A 124 6.50 2.47 -10.38
N GLN A 125 7.15 2.58 -9.22
CA GLN A 125 7.74 3.85 -8.81
C GLN A 125 8.90 4.25 -9.73
N GLN A 126 9.65 3.31 -10.25
CA GLN A 126 10.75 3.60 -11.16
C GLN A 126 10.30 3.83 -12.61
N THR A 127 9.08 3.52 -12.96
CA THR A 127 8.60 3.56 -14.34
C THR A 127 7.35 4.41 -14.51
N ARG A 128 6.19 3.91 -14.08
CA ARG A 128 4.88 4.52 -14.37
C ARG A 128 4.53 5.68 -13.43
N TYR A 129 4.98 5.62 -12.17
CA TYR A 129 4.68 6.63 -11.16
C TYR A 129 5.97 7.16 -10.53
N PRO A 130 6.80 7.88 -11.30
CA PRO A 130 8.14 8.26 -10.83
C PRO A 130 8.14 9.24 -9.65
N ASP A 131 7.04 9.96 -9.43
CA ASP A 131 6.93 10.89 -8.31
C ASP A 131 6.37 10.22 -7.04
N ALA A 132 6.01 8.94 -7.10
CA ALA A 132 5.53 8.21 -5.94
C ALA A 132 6.66 7.99 -4.94
N GLN A 133 6.32 8.06 -3.65
CA GLN A 133 7.24 7.70 -2.57
C GLN A 133 7.09 6.22 -2.25
N LEU A 134 8.22 5.58 -1.96
CA LEU A 134 8.23 4.24 -1.38
C LEU A 134 8.53 4.38 0.11
N ILE A 135 7.76 3.69 0.93
CA ILE A 135 8.01 3.64 2.38
C ILE A 135 8.07 2.20 2.86
N GLU A 136 8.84 1.98 3.92
CA GLU A 136 8.85 0.71 4.64
C GLU A 136 8.59 0.96 6.12
N ALA A 137 7.93 0.00 6.76
CA ALA A 137 7.71 0.02 8.20
C ALA A 137 8.54 -1.09 8.84
N THR A 138 9.38 -0.72 9.79
CA THR A 138 10.23 -1.68 10.50
C THR A 138 9.78 -1.81 11.95
N PRO A 139 9.94 -2.99 12.57
CA PRO A 139 9.53 -3.17 13.97
C PRO A 139 10.26 -2.24 14.94
N GLU A 140 11.52 -1.94 14.68
CA GLU A 140 12.35 -1.16 15.59
C GLU A 140 12.51 0.30 15.18
N GLY A 141 12.50 0.58 13.87
CA GLY A 141 12.86 1.88 13.32
C GLY A 141 11.71 2.76 12.88
N GLY A 142 10.47 2.31 13.05
CA GLY A 142 9.32 3.06 12.57
C GLY A 142 9.20 3.04 11.05
N VAL A 143 8.58 4.07 10.50
CA VAL A 143 8.35 4.20 9.06
C VAL A 143 9.42 5.10 8.46
N ARG A 144 10.02 4.67 7.36
CA ARG A 144 11.06 5.44 6.69
C ARG A 144 10.92 5.38 5.18
N PRO A 145 11.39 6.41 4.46
CA PRO A 145 11.41 6.37 3.00
C PRO A 145 12.46 5.40 2.49
N VAL A 146 12.18 4.85 1.29
CA VAL A 146 13.10 3.98 0.56
C VAL A 146 13.57 4.73 -0.68
N HIS A 147 14.88 4.87 -0.85
CA HIS A 147 15.48 5.54 -1.99
C HIS A 147 16.43 4.62 -2.73
N PHE A 148 16.44 4.73 -4.05
CA PHE A 148 17.38 4.01 -4.89
C PHE A 148 18.44 4.98 -5.42
N PRO A 149 19.72 4.53 -5.51
CA PRO A 149 20.80 5.39 -5.97
C PRO A 149 20.84 5.55 -7.49
N PHE A 150 19.79 5.17 -8.20
CA PHE A 150 19.72 5.24 -9.65
C PHE A 150 18.30 5.55 -10.09
N ASP A 151 18.15 6.02 -11.32
CA ASP A 151 16.87 6.35 -11.94
C ASP A 151 16.75 5.60 -13.27
N ILE A 152 15.76 4.74 -13.39
CA ILE A 152 15.46 4.00 -14.62
C ILE A 152 14.24 4.55 -15.36
N ALA A 153 13.59 5.57 -14.83
CA ALA A 153 12.35 6.11 -15.42
C ALA A 153 12.59 6.72 -16.80
N ALA A 154 13.79 7.27 -17.04
CA ALA A 154 14.12 7.91 -18.32
C ALA A 154 14.09 6.94 -19.50
N ASP A 155 14.34 5.66 -19.25
CA ASP A 155 14.39 4.63 -20.29
C ASP A 155 13.09 3.81 -20.36
N TYR A 156 12.08 4.18 -19.58
CA TYR A 156 10.83 3.43 -19.55
C TYR A 156 9.97 3.77 -20.76
N VAL A 157 9.54 2.71 -21.47
CA VAL A 157 8.63 2.82 -22.61
C VAL A 157 7.42 1.93 -22.29
N PRO A 158 6.23 2.52 -22.08
CA PRO A 158 5.03 1.72 -21.79
C PRO A 158 4.61 0.90 -23.02
N GLU A 159 4.16 -0.32 -22.77
CA GLU A 159 3.55 -1.16 -23.81
C GLU A 159 2.14 -0.71 -24.16
#